data_572bb8aeb62ba97080e19daa19e13d65
#
_entry.id   572bb8aeb62ba97080e19daa19e13d65
#
_cell.length_a   1.000
_cell.length_b   1.000
_cell.length_c   1.000
_cell.angle_alpha   90.00
_cell.angle_beta   90.00
_cell.angle_gamma   90.00
#
_symmetry.space_group_name_H-M   'P 1'
#
loop_
_entity.id
_entity.type
_entity.pdbx_description
1 polymer ?
#
loop_
_entity_poly.entity_id
_entity_poly.type
_entity_poly.pdbx_seq_one_letter_code
_entity_poly.pdbx_strand_id
1 'polypeptide(L)'
;MRTAVIVIAMLAATVTAHTAEINAFISTAIKAATDELLPPFERANGHTIRASYAPSGALIPRFDRGEPVDVFLTDSAAIDELIKRGKVVAGRTDLARTGIGIAVRKGAPKPDVSSPEALKRALLAARSVGHAAPAGGSITAAHIERVFQRLGIAAEVTPKVKLAAGGPNGRVSVLVSSGEAEIGLQQVSELMSNPQVEVIGMLPAELQQMTTYSAGVTTGARQMEAAQAFTRHLAAPAAITIYKTKGLAL
;
A
#
# COMPACT_ATOMS: atom_id res chain seq x y z
N MET A 1 64.59 31.55 -27.49
CA MET A 1 63.35 31.54 -26.72
C MET A 1 62.65 30.19 -26.93
N ARG A 2 62.62 29.33 -25.93
CA ARG A 2 61.98 28.03 -25.97
C ARG A 2 60.66 28.10 -25.18
N THR A 3 59.54 28.04 -25.90
CA THR A 3 58.19 28.11 -25.33
C THR A 3 57.84 26.72 -24.82
N ALA A 4 57.69 26.55 -23.51
CA ALA A 4 57.22 25.30 -22.91
C ALA A 4 55.69 25.30 -22.95
N VAL A 5 55.12 24.29 -23.63
CA VAL A 5 53.65 24.01 -23.64
C VAL A 5 53.35 23.09 -22.46
N ILE A 6 52.64 23.61 -21.47
CA ILE A 6 52.15 22.81 -20.34
C ILE A 6 50.80 22.17 -20.79
N VAL A 7 50.81 20.85 -20.96
CA VAL A 7 49.60 20.06 -21.17
C VAL A 7 49.01 19.70 -19.82
N ILE A 8 47.90 20.34 -19.45
CA ILE A 8 47.11 19.97 -18.26
C ILE A 8 46.20 18.78 -18.65
N ALA A 9 46.59 17.59 -18.19
CA ALA A 9 45.74 16.41 -18.30
C ALA A 9 44.61 16.51 -17.26
N MET A 10 43.38 16.79 -17.70
CA MET A 10 42.20 16.64 -16.85
C MET A 10 41.94 15.16 -16.63
N LEU A 11 42.19 14.67 -15.42
CA LEU A 11 41.72 13.36 -14.94
C LEU A 11 40.19 13.47 -14.75
N ALA A 12 39.44 12.97 -15.69
CA ALA A 12 38.00 12.71 -15.51
C ALA A 12 37.87 11.54 -14.51
N ALA A 13 37.56 11.83 -13.27
CA ALA A 13 37.18 10.80 -12.29
C ALA A 13 35.85 10.19 -12.77
N THR A 14 35.91 9.00 -13.36
CA THR A 14 34.74 8.17 -13.62
C THR A 14 34.16 7.73 -12.28
N VAL A 15 33.11 8.42 -11.81
CA VAL A 15 32.30 7.93 -10.71
C VAL A 15 31.61 6.65 -11.22
N THR A 16 32.14 5.50 -10.83
CA THR A 16 31.47 4.23 -11.05
C THR A 16 30.17 4.27 -10.22
N ALA A 17 29.03 4.44 -10.89
CA ALA A 17 27.73 4.30 -10.24
C ALA A 17 27.65 2.89 -9.65
N HIS A 18 27.73 2.78 -8.33
CA HIS A 18 27.59 1.49 -7.65
C HIS A 18 26.11 1.07 -7.77
N THR A 19 25.86 0.03 -8.54
CA THR A 19 24.52 -0.57 -8.62
C THR A 19 24.19 -1.22 -7.28
N ALA A 20 23.12 -0.75 -6.63
CA ALA A 20 22.64 -1.31 -5.37
C ALA A 20 21.40 -2.16 -5.61
N GLU A 21 21.27 -3.27 -4.89
CA GLU A 21 20.04 -4.02 -4.75
C GLU A 21 19.40 -3.67 -3.42
N ILE A 22 18.15 -3.17 -3.45
CA ILE A 22 17.38 -2.71 -2.29
C ILE A 22 16.20 -3.66 -2.06
N ASN A 23 16.16 -4.31 -0.91
CA ASN A 23 15.04 -5.16 -0.51
C ASN A 23 13.94 -4.29 0.10
N ALA A 24 12.78 -4.21 -0.53
CA ALA A 24 11.66 -3.41 -0.08
C ALA A 24 10.46 -4.29 0.32
N PHE A 25 10.00 -4.17 1.57
CA PHE A 25 8.73 -4.72 2.02
C PHE A 25 7.62 -3.70 1.83
N ILE A 26 6.64 -4.02 1.01
CA ILE A 26 5.64 -3.07 0.53
C ILE A 26 4.24 -3.56 0.83
N SER A 27 3.42 -2.72 1.45
CA SER A 27 2.01 -2.99 1.65
C SER A 27 1.26 -3.11 0.31
N THR A 28 0.40 -4.12 0.20
CA THR A 28 -0.47 -4.30 -0.97
C THR A 28 -1.35 -3.09 -1.27
N ALA A 29 -1.67 -2.30 -0.25
CA ALA A 29 -2.51 -1.11 -0.41
C ALA A 29 -1.89 0.00 -1.27
N ILE A 30 -0.56 0.05 -1.37
CA ILE A 30 0.14 1.02 -2.22
C ILE A 30 0.80 0.38 -3.44
N LYS A 31 0.54 -0.92 -3.68
CA LYS A 31 1.18 -1.67 -4.77
C LYS A 31 0.97 -1.01 -6.13
N ALA A 32 -0.26 -0.63 -6.47
CA ALA A 32 -0.58 -0.06 -7.77
C ALA A 32 0.19 1.25 -8.06
N ALA A 33 0.50 2.03 -7.02
CA ALA A 33 1.31 3.23 -7.15
C ALA A 33 2.80 2.90 -7.21
N THR A 34 3.29 1.99 -6.38
CA THR A 34 4.71 1.61 -6.38
C THR A 34 5.11 0.91 -7.67
N ASP A 35 4.26 0.08 -8.26
CA ASP A 35 4.53 -0.55 -9.57
C ASP A 35 4.83 0.50 -10.68
N GLU A 36 4.26 1.71 -10.58
CA GLU A 36 4.57 2.82 -11.51
C GLU A 36 5.78 3.65 -11.08
N LEU A 37 6.08 3.72 -9.77
CA LEU A 37 7.17 4.53 -9.23
C LEU A 37 8.54 3.81 -9.24
N LEU A 38 8.56 2.47 -9.15
CA LEU A 38 9.80 1.71 -9.10
C LEU A 38 10.62 1.84 -10.39
N PRO A 39 10.07 1.60 -11.61
CA PRO A 39 10.87 1.60 -12.82
C PRO A 39 11.56 2.94 -13.14
N PRO A 40 10.94 4.13 -12.92
CA PRO A 40 11.64 5.40 -13.08
C PRO A 40 12.82 5.56 -12.13
N PHE A 41 12.68 5.15 -10.85
CA PHE A 41 13.76 5.20 -9.89
C PHE A 41 14.94 4.31 -10.31
N GLU A 42 14.66 3.07 -10.69
CA GLU A 42 15.68 2.11 -11.12
C GLU A 42 16.46 2.62 -12.34
N ARG A 43 15.76 3.14 -13.36
CA ARG A 43 16.41 3.71 -14.54
C ARG A 43 17.26 4.93 -14.26
N ALA A 44 16.80 5.81 -13.35
CA ALA A 44 17.52 7.05 -13.06
C ALA A 44 18.77 6.86 -12.19
N ASN A 45 18.77 5.82 -11.35
CA ASN A 45 19.82 5.62 -10.35
C ASN A 45 20.68 4.37 -10.61
N GLY A 46 20.32 3.52 -11.57
CA GLY A 46 21.01 2.25 -11.82
C GLY A 46 20.86 1.22 -10.69
N HIS A 47 19.89 1.41 -9.79
CA HIS A 47 19.60 0.48 -8.69
C HIS A 47 18.50 -0.51 -9.09
N THR A 48 18.40 -1.61 -8.33
CA THR A 48 17.33 -2.60 -8.48
C THR A 48 16.53 -2.69 -7.19
N ILE A 49 15.20 -2.64 -7.29
CA ILE A 49 14.30 -2.81 -6.14
C ILE A 49 13.72 -4.23 -6.14
N ARG A 50 14.08 -5.03 -5.13
CA ARG A 50 13.43 -6.30 -4.85
C ARG A 50 12.19 -6.08 -4.01
N ALA A 51 11.09 -5.80 -4.66
CA ALA A 51 9.81 -5.54 -4.02
C ALA A 51 9.14 -6.84 -3.57
N SER A 52 8.80 -6.92 -2.29
CA SER A 52 8.02 -8.01 -1.70
C SER A 52 6.74 -7.47 -1.11
N TYR A 53 5.61 -7.88 -1.67
CA TYR A 53 4.29 -7.36 -1.31
C TYR A 53 3.56 -8.27 -0.34
N ALA A 54 2.97 -7.68 0.72
CA ALA A 54 2.08 -8.37 1.65
C ALA A 54 1.12 -7.37 2.32
N PRO A 55 0.03 -7.82 2.95
CA PRO A 55 -0.74 -6.98 3.86
C PRO A 55 0.14 -6.42 4.97
N SER A 56 -0.12 -5.18 5.40
CA SER A 56 0.74 -4.46 6.36
C SER A 56 1.08 -5.25 7.62
N GLY A 57 0.09 -5.89 8.25
CA GLY A 57 0.30 -6.67 9.48
C GLY A 57 1.11 -7.96 9.29
N ALA A 58 1.37 -8.39 8.05
CA ALA A 58 2.21 -9.56 7.76
C ALA A 58 3.70 -9.20 7.58
N LEU A 59 4.03 -7.92 7.38
CA LEU A 59 5.39 -7.49 7.04
C LEU A 59 6.33 -7.56 8.24
N ILE A 60 5.92 -7.05 9.43
CA ILE A 60 6.76 -7.09 10.63
C ILE A 60 7.08 -8.53 11.07
N PRO A 61 6.12 -9.48 11.14
CA PRO A 61 6.43 -10.87 11.45
C PRO A 61 7.40 -11.53 10.49
N ARG A 62 7.40 -11.16 9.20
CA ARG A 62 8.38 -11.65 8.22
C ARG A 62 9.79 -11.13 8.52
N PHE A 63 9.89 -9.83 8.80
CA PHE A 63 11.15 -9.20 9.21
C PHE A 63 11.70 -9.81 10.51
N ASP A 64 10.84 -10.05 11.50
CA ASP A 64 11.22 -10.64 12.79
C ASP A 64 11.73 -12.09 12.63
N ARG A 65 11.35 -12.80 11.57
CA ARG A 65 11.92 -14.11 11.18
C ARG A 65 13.26 -14.00 10.44
N GLY A 66 13.78 -12.79 10.24
CA GLY A 66 15.10 -12.57 9.63
C GLY A 66 15.09 -12.38 8.11
N GLU A 67 13.92 -12.17 7.48
CA GLU A 67 13.91 -11.83 6.06
C GLU A 67 14.61 -10.47 5.85
N PRO A 68 15.56 -10.36 4.88
CA PRO A 68 16.31 -9.13 4.68
C PRO A 68 15.44 -8.01 4.13
N VAL A 69 15.51 -6.84 4.75
CA VAL A 69 14.74 -5.64 4.37
C VAL A 69 15.62 -4.41 4.55
N ASP A 70 15.68 -3.57 3.52
CA ASP A 70 16.36 -2.27 3.57
C ASP A 70 15.33 -1.15 3.76
N VAL A 71 14.13 -1.26 3.14
CA VAL A 71 13.06 -0.25 3.21
C VAL A 71 11.72 -0.90 3.49
N PHE A 72 10.99 -0.37 4.46
CA PHE A 72 9.57 -0.64 4.65
C PHE A 72 8.72 0.45 4.00
N LEU A 73 7.67 0.03 3.28
CA LEU A 73 6.58 0.87 2.78
C LEU A 73 5.28 0.29 3.31
N THR A 74 4.85 0.73 4.48
CA THR A 74 3.70 0.16 5.19
C THR A 74 2.95 1.23 5.97
N ASP A 75 1.95 0.86 6.74
CA ASP A 75 1.21 1.83 7.57
C ASP A 75 2.14 2.52 8.59
N SER A 76 1.82 3.78 8.87
CA SER A 76 2.65 4.63 9.73
C SER A 76 2.82 4.07 11.15
N ALA A 77 1.79 3.40 11.70
CA ALA A 77 1.87 2.81 13.04
C ALA A 77 2.89 1.67 13.09
N ALA A 78 2.97 0.86 12.04
CA ALA A 78 3.98 -0.20 11.91
C ALA A 78 5.40 0.39 11.82
N ILE A 79 5.59 1.49 11.07
CA ILE A 79 6.89 2.18 11.01
C ILE A 79 7.25 2.76 12.38
N ASP A 80 6.33 3.41 13.08
CA ASP A 80 6.55 3.98 14.42
C ASP A 80 6.95 2.89 15.42
N GLU A 81 6.33 1.72 15.34
CA GLU A 81 6.70 0.56 16.18
C GLU A 81 8.13 0.09 15.88
N LEU A 82 8.51 -0.01 14.62
CA LEU A 82 9.86 -0.39 14.22
C LEU A 82 10.91 0.63 14.64
N ILE A 83 10.58 1.94 14.61
CA ILE A 83 11.44 3.01 15.13
C ILE A 83 11.64 2.85 16.64
N LYS A 84 10.56 2.64 17.41
CA LYS A 84 10.64 2.40 18.87
C LYS A 84 11.50 1.19 19.22
N ARG A 85 11.47 0.16 18.40
CA ARG A 85 12.31 -1.04 18.53
C ARG A 85 13.74 -0.85 18.06
N GLY A 86 14.12 0.33 17.55
CA GLY A 86 15.47 0.61 16.99
C GLY A 86 15.78 -0.16 15.70
N LYS A 87 14.74 -0.64 14.98
CA LYS A 87 14.88 -1.41 13.74
C LYS A 87 14.79 -0.56 12.48
N VAL A 88 14.20 0.62 12.59
CA VAL A 88 14.08 1.63 11.52
C VAL A 88 14.75 2.91 12.02
N VAL A 89 15.44 3.61 11.14
CA VAL A 89 16.07 4.91 11.41
C VAL A 89 14.99 5.91 11.84
N ALA A 90 15.35 6.81 12.77
CA ALA A 90 14.43 7.82 13.26
C ALA A 90 13.92 8.74 12.14
N GLY A 91 12.63 9.02 12.15
CA GLY A 91 11.95 9.84 11.15
C GLY A 91 11.43 9.01 9.98
N ARG A 92 10.12 8.74 9.98
CA ARG A 92 9.44 8.16 8.83
C ARG A 92 9.13 9.24 7.79
N THR A 93 8.93 8.83 6.55
CA THR A 93 8.46 9.69 5.46
C THR A 93 7.04 9.27 5.09
N ASP A 94 6.05 10.12 5.36
CA ASP A 94 4.67 9.87 4.96
C ASP A 94 4.54 10.04 3.44
N LEU A 95 3.91 9.06 2.79
CA LEU A 95 3.82 8.99 1.33
C LEU A 95 2.41 9.32 0.83
N ALA A 96 1.42 8.64 1.39
CA ALA A 96 0.03 8.78 0.99
C ALA A 96 -0.90 8.16 2.03
N ARG A 97 -2.20 8.42 1.90
CA ARG A 97 -3.22 7.80 2.76
C ARG A 97 -4.42 7.36 1.94
N THR A 98 -5.14 6.38 2.44
CA THR A 98 -6.39 5.91 1.85
C THR A 98 -7.35 5.47 2.93
N GLY A 99 -8.63 5.49 2.62
CA GLY A 99 -9.69 4.99 3.49
C GLY A 99 -10.30 3.69 2.94
N ILE A 100 -11.24 3.14 3.68
CA ILE A 100 -12.00 1.97 3.27
C ILE A 100 -13.10 2.41 2.34
N GLY A 101 -13.11 1.86 1.15
CA GLY A 101 -14.13 2.04 0.13
C GLY A 101 -15.12 0.88 0.11
N ILE A 102 -16.25 1.15 -0.51
CA ILE A 102 -17.33 0.21 -0.78
C ILE A 102 -17.43 0.10 -2.29
N ALA A 103 -17.43 -1.11 -2.80
CA ALA A 103 -17.42 -1.33 -4.25
C ALA A 103 -18.42 -2.41 -4.67
N VAL A 104 -18.88 -2.28 -5.89
CA VAL A 104 -19.70 -3.25 -6.61
C VAL A 104 -19.05 -3.60 -7.94
N ARG A 105 -19.50 -4.65 -8.60
CA ARG A 105 -19.08 -4.94 -9.97
C ARG A 105 -19.52 -3.79 -10.90
N LYS A 106 -18.68 -3.42 -11.81
CA LYS A 106 -18.95 -2.36 -12.79
C LYS A 106 -20.29 -2.61 -13.50
N GLY A 107 -21.16 -1.61 -13.50
CA GLY A 107 -22.51 -1.69 -14.07
C GLY A 107 -23.57 -2.40 -13.20
N ALA A 108 -23.20 -2.90 -12.02
CA ALA A 108 -24.17 -3.42 -11.07
C ALA A 108 -24.96 -2.28 -10.36
N PRO A 109 -26.13 -2.57 -9.77
CA PRO A 109 -26.84 -1.60 -8.96
C PRO A 109 -25.96 -1.01 -7.85
N LYS A 110 -26.11 0.28 -7.59
CA LYS A 110 -25.35 1.02 -6.59
C LYS A 110 -26.23 1.32 -5.39
N PRO A 111 -26.16 0.53 -4.32
CA PRO A 111 -26.91 0.83 -3.10
C PRO A 111 -26.43 2.14 -2.48
N ASP A 112 -27.30 2.82 -1.77
CA ASP A 112 -26.93 3.97 -0.95
C ASP A 112 -26.07 3.52 0.23
N VAL A 113 -24.91 4.15 0.38
CA VAL A 113 -23.93 3.89 1.44
C VAL A 113 -23.49 5.19 2.14
N SER A 114 -24.26 6.27 1.96
CA SER A 114 -23.90 7.63 2.36
C SER A 114 -23.93 7.88 3.88
N SER A 115 -24.65 7.04 4.63
CA SER A 115 -24.74 7.13 6.09
C SER A 115 -24.60 5.75 6.74
N PRO A 116 -24.32 5.66 8.05
CA PRO A 116 -24.29 4.38 8.77
C PRO A 116 -25.57 3.55 8.58
N GLU A 117 -26.74 4.17 8.58
CA GLU A 117 -28.03 3.52 8.41
C GLU A 117 -28.25 3.04 6.96
N ALA A 118 -27.81 3.83 5.98
CA ALA A 118 -27.86 3.43 4.58
C ALA A 118 -26.91 2.26 4.31
N LEU A 119 -25.66 2.33 4.80
CA LEU A 119 -24.71 1.25 4.73
C LEU A 119 -25.24 -0.04 5.40
N LYS A 120 -25.82 0.09 6.60
CA LYS A 120 -26.47 -1.03 7.29
C LYS A 120 -27.51 -1.72 6.41
N ARG A 121 -28.44 -0.96 5.83
CA ARG A 121 -29.46 -1.49 4.92
C ARG A 121 -28.84 -2.17 3.71
N ALA A 122 -27.83 -1.55 3.08
CA ALA A 122 -27.15 -2.11 1.92
C ALA A 122 -26.47 -3.45 2.23
N LEU A 123 -25.74 -3.52 3.37
CA LEU A 123 -25.06 -4.73 3.80
C LEU A 123 -26.06 -5.84 4.18
N LEU A 124 -27.18 -5.52 4.82
CA LEU A 124 -28.21 -6.50 5.16
C LEU A 124 -28.92 -7.04 3.90
N ALA A 125 -29.18 -6.20 2.92
CA ALA A 125 -29.85 -6.58 1.68
C ALA A 125 -28.93 -7.37 0.72
N ALA A 126 -27.62 -7.16 0.77
CA ALA A 126 -26.68 -7.86 -0.09
C ALA A 126 -26.68 -9.37 0.15
N ARG A 127 -26.57 -10.15 -0.93
CA ARG A 127 -26.50 -11.63 -0.86
C ARG A 127 -25.14 -12.10 -0.37
N SER A 128 -24.10 -11.33 -0.61
CA SER A 128 -22.72 -11.63 -0.20
C SER A 128 -21.90 -10.36 -0.03
N VAL A 129 -21.00 -10.36 0.97
CA VAL A 129 -20.12 -9.23 1.30
C VAL A 129 -18.67 -9.72 1.29
N GLY A 130 -17.79 -9.07 0.50
CA GLY A 130 -16.39 -9.41 0.39
C GLY A 130 -15.52 -8.50 1.25
N HIS A 131 -14.61 -9.08 2.03
CA HIS A 131 -13.46 -8.35 2.63
C HIS A 131 -12.25 -9.25 2.77
N ALA A 132 -11.08 -8.69 3.10
CA ALA A 132 -9.86 -9.46 3.27
C ALA A 132 -9.96 -10.39 4.48
N ALA A 133 -9.27 -11.53 4.43
CA ALA A 133 -9.18 -12.44 5.57
C ALA A 133 -8.35 -11.81 6.70
N PRO A 134 -8.84 -11.76 7.95
CA PRO A 134 -8.09 -11.23 9.09
C PRO A 134 -6.77 -11.97 9.32
N ALA A 135 -6.80 -13.30 9.19
CA ALA A 135 -5.63 -14.17 9.36
C ALA A 135 -4.47 -13.85 8.38
N GLY A 136 -4.73 -13.15 7.27
CA GLY A 136 -3.71 -12.71 6.32
C GLY A 136 -2.94 -11.45 6.74
N GLY A 137 -3.17 -10.91 7.94
CA GLY A 137 -2.52 -9.68 8.42
C GLY A 137 -3.16 -8.40 7.86
N SER A 138 -4.40 -8.44 7.41
CA SER A 138 -5.11 -7.25 6.94
C SER A 138 -5.60 -6.40 8.10
N ILE A 139 -5.01 -5.21 8.28
CA ILE A 139 -5.47 -4.23 9.28
C ILE A 139 -6.89 -3.73 8.96
N THR A 140 -7.26 -3.68 7.68
CA THR A 140 -8.58 -3.28 7.19
C THR A 140 -9.66 -4.29 7.58
N ALA A 141 -9.37 -5.59 7.53
CA ALA A 141 -10.32 -6.63 7.86
C ALA A 141 -10.81 -6.52 9.31
N ALA A 142 -9.90 -6.37 10.26
CA ALA A 142 -10.26 -6.21 11.67
C ALA A 142 -11.12 -4.95 11.92
N HIS A 143 -10.92 -3.89 11.14
CA HIS A 143 -11.77 -2.70 11.23
C HIS A 143 -13.17 -2.95 10.65
N ILE A 144 -13.28 -3.62 9.51
CA ILE A 144 -14.57 -3.96 8.89
C ILE A 144 -15.42 -4.82 9.83
N GLU A 145 -14.82 -5.80 10.50
CA GLU A 145 -15.53 -6.62 11.48
C GLU A 145 -16.06 -5.76 12.64
N ARG A 146 -15.27 -4.80 13.14
CA ARG A 146 -15.74 -3.83 14.15
C ARG A 146 -16.88 -2.95 13.61
N VAL A 147 -16.86 -2.58 12.34
CA VAL A 147 -17.96 -1.84 11.70
C VAL A 147 -19.25 -2.67 11.73
N PHE A 148 -19.20 -3.95 11.41
CA PHE A 148 -20.37 -4.83 11.50
C PHE A 148 -20.93 -4.90 12.92
N GLN A 149 -20.05 -4.99 13.93
CA GLN A 149 -20.45 -4.96 15.34
C GLN A 149 -21.09 -3.63 15.73
N ARG A 150 -20.48 -2.49 15.35
CA ARG A 150 -21.00 -1.15 15.65
C ARG A 150 -22.37 -0.88 15.01
N LEU A 151 -22.61 -1.42 13.82
CA LEU A 151 -23.90 -1.35 13.13
C LEU A 151 -24.93 -2.35 13.67
N GLY A 152 -24.51 -3.25 14.57
CA GLY A 152 -25.39 -4.28 15.11
C GLY A 152 -25.87 -5.30 14.09
N ILE A 153 -25.02 -5.64 13.10
CA ILE A 153 -25.38 -6.55 11.98
C ILE A 153 -24.41 -7.72 11.83
N ALA A 154 -23.50 -7.90 12.78
CA ALA A 154 -22.47 -8.93 12.67
C ALA A 154 -23.06 -10.33 12.51
N ALA A 155 -24.13 -10.65 13.25
CA ALA A 155 -24.77 -11.96 13.18
C ALA A 155 -25.38 -12.27 11.80
N GLU A 156 -25.95 -11.26 11.15
CA GLU A 156 -26.64 -11.40 9.85
C GLU A 156 -25.67 -11.34 8.66
N VAL A 157 -24.57 -10.55 8.79
CA VAL A 157 -23.62 -10.36 7.70
C VAL A 157 -22.54 -11.44 7.68
N THR A 158 -22.03 -11.90 8.83
CA THR A 158 -20.97 -12.91 8.91
C THR A 158 -21.23 -14.18 8.09
N PRO A 159 -22.44 -14.79 8.11
CA PRO A 159 -22.70 -16.00 7.32
C PRO A 159 -22.57 -15.82 5.80
N LYS A 160 -22.69 -14.59 5.28
CA LYS A 160 -22.60 -14.28 3.86
C LYS A 160 -21.30 -13.58 3.46
N VAL A 161 -20.34 -13.53 4.38
CA VAL A 161 -18.99 -12.99 4.10
C VAL A 161 -18.22 -13.92 3.17
N LYS A 162 -17.57 -13.34 2.17
CA LYS A 162 -16.58 -13.96 1.29
C LYS A 162 -15.21 -13.38 1.63
N LEU A 163 -14.33 -14.20 2.16
CA LEU A 163 -12.99 -13.78 2.58
C LEU A 163 -12.02 -13.86 1.40
N ALA A 164 -11.37 -12.74 1.12
CA ALA A 164 -10.27 -12.67 0.16
C ALA A 164 -8.99 -13.16 0.83
N ALA A 165 -8.48 -14.30 0.39
CA ALA A 165 -7.30 -14.98 0.99
C ALA A 165 -5.96 -14.29 0.69
N GLY A 166 -5.95 -13.25 -0.16
CA GLY A 166 -4.74 -12.57 -0.63
C GLY A 166 -4.16 -13.18 -1.91
N GLY A 167 -3.02 -12.65 -2.34
CA GLY A 167 -2.42 -13.03 -3.62
C GLY A 167 -3.15 -12.45 -4.85
N PRO A 168 -2.71 -12.80 -6.08
CA PRO A 168 -3.26 -12.21 -7.30
C PRO A 168 -4.76 -12.45 -7.49
N ASN A 169 -5.24 -13.66 -7.20
CA ASN A 169 -6.63 -14.07 -7.40
C ASN A 169 -7.48 -13.99 -6.14
N GLY A 170 -6.88 -13.81 -4.96
CA GLY A 170 -7.57 -13.76 -3.67
C GLY A 170 -7.80 -12.33 -3.17
N ARG A 171 -8.00 -11.36 -4.06
CA ARG A 171 -8.29 -9.97 -3.70
C ARG A 171 -9.78 -9.72 -3.60
N VAL A 172 -10.20 -8.78 -2.75
CA VAL A 172 -11.60 -8.35 -2.66
C VAL A 172 -12.13 -7.87 -4.02
N SER A 173 -11.33 -7.11 -4.76
CA SER A 173 -11.71 -6.64 -6.10
C SER A 173 -11.95 -7.79 -7.10
N VAL A 174 -11.30 -8.94 -6.92
CA VAL A 174 -11.55 -10.15 -7.73
C VAL A 174 -12.87 -10.80 -7.33
N LEU A 175 -13.15 -10.95 -6.03
CA LEU A 175 -14.43 -11.47 -5.54
C LEU A 175 -15.62 -10.65 -6.05
N VAL A 176 -15.46 -9.31 -6.10
CA VAL A 176 -16.48 -8.40 -6.61
C VAL A 176 -16.63 -8.54 -8.12
N SER A 177 -15.54 -8.54 -8.86
CA SER A 177 -15.59 -8.62 -10.33
C SER A 177 -16.10 -9.96 -10.86
N SER A 178 -15.81 -11.07 -10.16
CA SER A 178 -16.34 -12.41 -10.47
C SER A 178 -17.83 -12.57 -10.10
N GLY A 179 -18.34 -11.71 -9.21
CA GLY A 179 -19.71 -11.81 -8.65
C GLY A 179 -19.84 -12.74 -7.44
N GLU A 180 -18.73 -13.26 -6.91
CA GLU A 180 -18.71 -14.01 -5.66
C GLU A 180 -19.09 -13.14 -4.46
N ALA A 181 -18.67 -11.85 -4.49
CA ALA A 181 -19.15 -10.83 -3.57
C ALA A 181 -19.96 -9.77 -4.31
N GLU A 182 -21.18 -9.50 -3.82
CA GLU A 182 -22.04 -8.45 -4.37
C GLU A 182 -21.54 -7.06 -3.96
N ILE A 183 -21.13 -6.92 -2.70
CA ILE A 183 -20.49 -5.71 -2.16
C ILE A 183 -19.12 -6.09 -1.63
N GLY A 184 -18.09 -5.30 -1.97
CA GLY A 184 -16.73 -5.46 -1.45
C GLY A 184 -16.32 -4.27 -0.59
N LEU A 185 -15.66 -4.53 0.53
CA LEU A 185 -15.07 -3.52 1.42
C LEU A 185 -13.56 -3.75 1.50
N GLN A 186 -12.78 -2.74 1.08
CA GLN A 186 -11.32 -2.77 1.13
C GLN A 186 -10.77 -1.34 0.99
N GLN A 187 -9.47 -1.16 1.16
CA GLN A 187 -8.80 0.10 0.83
C GLN A 187 -9.18 0.54 -0.60
N VAL A 188 -9.52 1.81 -0.78
CA VAL A 188 -9.93 2.36 -2.09
C VAL A 188 -8.88 2.03 -3.16
N SER A 189 -7.60 2.18 -2.85
CA SER A 189 -6.49 1.90 -3.77
C SER A 189 -6.44 0.44 -4.25
N GLU A 190 -6.80 -0.52 -3.40
CA GLU A 190 -6.87 -1.94 -3.79
C GLU A 190 -8.10 -2.25 -4.63
N LEU A 191 -9.22 -1.61 -4.36
CA LEU A 191 -10.44 -1.74 -5.17
C LEU A 191 -10.25 -1.17 -6.57
N MET A 192 -9.68 0.04 -6.66
CA MET A 192 -9.42 0.73 -7.93
C MET A 192 -8.38 0.02 -8.81
N SER A 193 -7.61 -0.91 -8.28
CA SER A 193 -6.66 -1.70 -9.06
C SER A 193 -7.31 -2.65 -10.08
N ASN A 194 -8.62 -2.88 -9.99
CA ASN A 194 -9.38 -3.72 -10.90
C ASN A 194 -10.42 -2.88 -11.67
N PRO A 195 -10.27 -2.69 -13.00
CA PRO A 195 -11.16 -1.86 -13.80
C PRO A 195 -12.59 -2.42 -13.95
N GLN A 196 -12.82 -3.69 -13.56
CA GLN A 196 -14.14 -4.31 -13.54
C GLN A 196 -14.93 -4.01 -12.24
N VAL A 197 -14.34 -3.24 -11.34
CA VAL A 197 -14.94 -2.86 -10.06
C VAL A 197 -15.20 -1.36 -10.04
N GLU A 198 -16.32 -0.96 -9.47
CA GLU A 198 -16.67 0.45 -9.27
C GLU A 198 -16.78 0.75 -7.78
N VAL A 199 -15.98 1.71 -7.30
CA VAL A 199 -16.07 2.24 -5.94
C VAL A 199 -17.28 3.19 -5.90
N ILE A 200 -18.29 2.85 -5.12
CA ILE A 200 -19.57 3.59 -5.02
C ILE A 200 -19.60 4.58 -3.87
N GLY A 201 -18.61 4.52 -2.98
CA GLY A 201 -18.44 5.41 -1.84
C GLY A 201 -17.35 4.93 -0.91
N MET A 202 -17.08 5.73 0.10
CA MET A 202 -16.25 5.36 1.23
C MET A 202 -17.15 4.99 2.42
N LEU A 203 -16.58 4.34 3.44
CA LEU A 203 -17.32 4.20 4.71
C LEU A 203 -17.74 5.59 5.21
N PRO A 204 -18.95 5.74 5.78
CA PRO A 204 -19.37 6.97 6.45
C PRO A 204 -18.32 7.45 7.45
N ALA A 205 -18.19 8.77 7.62
CA ALA A 205 -17.11 9.39 8.41
C ALA A 205 -16.98 8.80 9.82
N GLU A 206 -18.11 8.51 10.46
CA GLU A 206 -18.16 7.94 11.81
C GLU A 206 -17.63 6.50 11.91
N LEU A 207 -17.61 5.80 10.77
CA LEU A 207 -17.16 4.41 10.65
C LEU A 207 -15.83 4.30 9.95
N GLN A 208 -15.33 5.39 9.35
CA GLN A 208 -14.14 5.39 8.53
C GLN A 208 -12.86 5.22 9.35
N GLN A 209 -11.91 4.50 8.78
CA GLN A 209 -10.53 4.46 9.21
C GLN A 209 -9.62 4.85 8.05
N MET A 210 -8.98 6.01 8.18
CA MET A 210 -7.93 6.43 7.25
C MET A 210 -6.60 5.79 7.66
N THR A 211 -5.90 5.23 6.70
CA THR A 211 -4.56 4.67 6.91
C THR A 211 -3.54 5.51 6.17
N THR A 212 -2.54 6.03 6.88
CA THR A 212 -1.36 6.67 6.29
C THR A 212 -0.31 5.60 6.02
N TYR A 213 0.24 5.60 4.82
CA TYR A 213 1.35 4.75 4.39
C TYR A 213 2.63 5.58 4.37
N SER A 214 3.67 5.03 4.97
CA SER A 214 4.94 5.72 5.16
C SER A 214 6.10 4.82 4.74
N ALA A 215 7.23 5.45 4.42
CA ALA A 215 8.49 4.78 4.21
C ALA A 215 9.36 4.87 5.47
N GLY A 216 10.09 3.79 5.75
CA GLY A 216 11.11 3.73 6.79
C GLY A 216 12.31 2.90 6.33
N VAL A 217 13.51 3.45 6.49
CA VAL A 217 14.76 2.74 6.17
C VAL A 217 15.21 1.96 7.41
N THR A 218 15.56 0.69 7.25
CA THR A 218 16.01 -0.13 8.38
C THR A 218 17.40 0.29 8.86
N THR A 219 17.67 0.15 10.16
CA THR A 219 19.00 0.42 10.74
C THR A 219 20.08 -0.56 10.23
N GLY A 220 19.68 -1.72 9.72
CA GLY A 220 20.54 -2.73 9.11
C GLY A 220 20.56 -2.69 7.59
N ALA A 221 20.07 -1.62 6.94
CA ALA A 221 20.08 -1.50 5.49
C ALA A 221 21.49 -1.62 4.92
N ARG A 222 21.68 -2.54 3.96
CA ARG A 222 22.98 -2.79 3.33
C ARG A 222 23.43 -1.65 2.44
N GLN A 223 22.47 -0.91 1.89
CA GLN A 223 22.65 0.17 0.92
C GLN A 223 21.92 1.42 1.42
N MET A 224 22.36 1.95 2.56
CA MET A 224 21.68 3.04 3.29
C MET A 224 21.37 4.25 2.39
N GLU A 225 22.37 4.74 1.63
CA GLU A 225 22.22 5.92 0.77
C GLU A 225 21.21 5.69 -0.36
N ALA A 226 21.27 4.52 -1.00
CA ALA A 226 20.33 4.12 -2.06
C ALA A 226 18.90 3.93 -1.51
N ALA A 227 18.76 3.34 -0.32
CA ALA A 227 17.49 3.19 0.38
C ALA A 227 16.86 4.56 0.73
N GLN A 228 17.65 5.50 1.20
CA GLN A 228 17.21 6.88 1.45
C GLN A 228 16.86 7.62 0.16
N ALA A 229 17.63 7.44 -0.92
CA ALA A 229 17.33 8.01 -2.22
C ALA A 229 15.99 7.48 -2.76
N PHE A 230 15.74 6.18 -2.59
CA PHE A 230 14.46 5.56 -2.94
C PHE A 230 13.30 6.16 -2.14
N THR A 231 13.45 6.33 -0.83
CA THR A 231 12.44 6.97 0.02
C THR A 231 12.13 8.40 -0.44
N ARG A 232 13.16 9.19 -0.76
CA ARG A 232 12.97 10.56 -1.30
C ARG A 232 12.25 10.57 -2.65
N HIS A 233 12.55 9.60 -3.52
CA HIS A 233 11.87 9.46 -4.81
C HIS A 233 10.36 9.21 -4.63
N LEU A 234 9.99 8.33 -3.70
CA LEU A 234 8.61 8.02 -3.39
C LEU A 234 7.84 9.21 -2.78
N ALA A 235 8.52 10.13 -2.12
CA ALA A 235 7.93 11.34 -1.54
C ALA A 235 8.00 12.57 -2.46
N ALA A 236 8.57 12.43 -3.65
CA ALA A 236 8.73 13.55 -4.57
C ALA A 236 7.38 14.06 -5.10
N PRO A 237 7.25 15.36 -5.46
CA PRO A 237 6.00 15.91 -5.99
C PRO A 237 5.42 15.14 -7.19
N ALA A 238 6.26 14.56 -8.04
CA ALA A 238 5.82 13.73 -9.16
C ALA A 238 5.08 12.47 -8.71
N ALA A 239 5.45 11.88 -7.58
CA ALA A 239 4.79 10.70 -7.03
C ALA A 239 3.36 11.00 -6.54
N ILE A 240 3.09 12.24 -6.10
CA ILE A 240 1.78 12.68 -5.62
C ILE A 240 0.69 12.46 -6.68
N THR A 241 0.98 12.81 -7.93
CA THR A 241 0.05 12.60 -9.04
C THR A 241 -0.26 11.12 -9.23
N ILE A 242 0.76 10.27 -9.16
CA ILE A 242 0.58 8.81 -9.27
C ILE A 242 -0.27 8.29 -8.10
N TYR A 243 0.01 8.70 -6.86
CA TYR A 243 -0.80 8.30 -5.70
C TYR A 243 -2.28 8.66 -5.91
N LYS A 244 -2.58 9.88 -6.33
CA LYS A 244 -3.97 10.32 -6.55
C LYS A 244 -4.70 9.48 -7.60
N THR A 245 -4.06 9.13 -8.71
CA THR A 245 -4.67 8.28 -9.75
C THR A 245 -4.96 6.85 -9.27
N LYS A 246 -4.33 6.42 -8.18
CA LYS A 246 -4.52 5.09 -7.57
C LYS A 246 -5.45 5.13 -6.33
N GLY A 247 -6.20 6.20 -6.12
CA GLY A 247 -7.13 6.29 -4.97
C GLY A 247 -6.44 6.52 -3.62
N LEU A 248 -5.25 7.12 -3.67
CA LEU A 248 -4.47 7.52 -2.51
C LEU A 248 -4.48 9.06 -2.40
N ALA A 249 -4.76 9.61 -1.24
CA ALA A 249 -4.67 11.04 -0.93
C ALA A 249 -3.30 11.37 -0.30
N LEU A 250 -3.05 12.65 -0.05
CA LEU A 250 -1.94 13.13 0.77
C LEU A 250 -2.44 13.47 2.18
#